data_904daffa0dab523600b9cdb9ea859a45
#
_entry.id   904daffa0dab523600b9cdb9ea859a45
#
_cell.length_a   1.000
_cell.length_b   1.000
_cell.length_c   1.000
_cell.angle_alpha   90.00
_cell.angle_beta   90.00
_cell.angle_gamma   90.00
#
_symmetry.space_group_name_H-M   'P 1'
#
loop_
_entity.id
_entity.type
_entity.pdbx_description
1 polymer ?
#
loop_
_entity_poly.entity_id
_entity_poly.type
_entity_poly.pdbx_seq_one_letter_code
_entity_poly.pdbx_strand_id
1 'polypeptide(L)'
;YDDPYQDLHIHYTKGQHHLNGQQAMEVVRFRHNNDGSGYTDVGRAEMQRQVLVALAKKVVSWNSLTKVQEFVEIFQEYVKTDLSTTDMLYFASQAVGVDLDTGITQGTLEGRGEGVVRGYKYCFVFQAEDILPTLNELVNPYDQPLTEEDLDLPQAEYYWNGTVID
;
A
#
# COMPACT_ATOMS: atom_id res chain seq x y z
N TYR A 1 12.21 7.06 -17.81
CA TYR A 1 11.62 5.92 -18.55
C TYR A 1 11.02 6.42 -19.85
N ASP A 2 11.40 5.80 -20.94
CA ASP A 2 10.88 6.09 -22.27
C ASP A 2 10.27 4.83 -22.88
N ASP A 3 9.03 4.93 -23.33
CA ASP A 3 8.33 3.88 -24.06
C ASP A 3 7.88 4.42 -25.43
N PRO A 4 8.65 4.17 -26.49
CA PRO A 4 8.33 4.69 -27.82
C PRO A 4 7.08 4.06 -28.45
N TYR A 5 6.62 2.91 -27.92
CA TYR A 5 5.39 2.26 -28.42
C TYR A 5 4.12 2.93 -27.92
N GLN A 6 4.20 3.56 -26.74
CA GLN A 6 3.08 4.28 -26.12
C GLN A 6 3.25 5.80 -26.19
N ASP A 7 4.31 6.29 -26.82
CA ASP A 7 4.71 7.72 -26.82
C ASP A 7 4.77 8.28 -25.40
N LEU A 8 5.35 7.51 -24.48
CA LEU A 8 5.42 7.82 -23.07
C LEU A 8 6.83 8.21 -22.67
N HIS A 9 6.98 9.43 -22.19
CA HIS A 9 8.25 9.99 -21.76
C HIS A 9 8.14 10.51 -20.33
N ILE A 10 8.76 9.80 -19.38
CA ILE A 10 8.70 10.10 -17.95
C ILE A 10 10.10 10.41 -17.45
N HIS A 11 10.33 11.65 -17.05
CA HIS A 11 11.63 12.12 -16.57
C HIS A 11 11.47 12.86 -15.24
N TYR A 12 11.84 12.21 -14.14
CA TYR A 12 11.91 12.82 -12.83
C TYR A 12 13.33 12.79 -12.29
N THR A 13 13.73 13.87 -11.67
CA THR A 13 14.97 13.94 -10.91
C THR A 13 14.74 13.53 -9.46
N LYS A 14 15.79 13.13 -8.75
CA LYS A 14 15.69 12.87 -7.31
C LYS A 14 15.32 14.16 -6.57
N GLY A 15 14.29 14.11 -5.73
CA GLY A 15 13.89 15.26 -4.93
C GLY A 15 12.39 15.30 -4.65
N GLN A 16 11.96 16.41 -4.10
CA GLN A 16 10.56 16.67 -3.82
C GLN A 16 9.87 17.27 -5.06
N HIS A 17 8.71 16.74 -5.42
CA HIS A 17 7.96 17.16 -6.58
C HIS A 17 6.51 17.47 -6.23
N HIS A 18 5.96 18.49 -6.87
CA HIS A 18 4.52 18.72 -6.92
C HIS A 18 3.95 17.92 -8.10
N LEU A 19 3.14 16.92 -7.79
CA LEU A 19 2.56 16.04 -8.81
C LEU A 19 1.08 16.35 -9.01
N ASN A 20 0.63 16.39 -10.25
CA ASN A 20 -0.79 16.27 -10.58
C ASN A 20 -1.22 14.79 -10.57
N GLY A 21 -2.53 14.51 -10.81
CA GLY A 21 -3.05 13.14 -10.74
C GLY A 21 -2.39 12.18 -11.75
N GLN A 22 -2.13 12.63 -12.98
CA GLN A 22 -1.44 11.82 -13.99
C GLN A 22 -0.01 11.52 -13.56
N GLN A 23 0.74 12.52 -13.13
CA GLN A 23 2.11 12.37 -12.64
C GLN A 23 2.19 11.46 -11.40
N ALA A 24 1.21 11.56 -10.50
CA ALA A 24 1.13 10.63 -9.36
C ALA A 24 0.94 9.18 -9.84
N MET A 25 0.11 8.95 -10.87
CA MET A 25 -0.05 7.62 -11.47
C MET A 25 1.23 7.12 -12.16
N GLU A 26 1.99 7.98 -12.80
CA GLU A 26 3.29 7.64 -13.37
C GLU A 26 4.25 7.14 -12.27
N VAL A 27 4.33 7.88 -11.16
CA VAL A 27 5.19 7.53 -10.02
C VAL A 27 4.77 6.22 -9.35
N VAL A 28 3.48 6.00 -9.07
CA VAL A 28 3.01 4.77 -8.39
C VAL A 28 3.09 3.53 -9.27
N ARG A 29 3.12 3.70 -10.59
CA ARG A 29 3.27 2.62 -11.57
C ARG A 29 4.71 2.35 -11.95
N PHE A 30 5.62 3.26 -11.67
CA PHE A 30 7.03 3.12 -12.02
C PHE A 30 7.62 1.86 -11.40
N ARG A 31 8.37 1.11 -12.18
CA ARG A 31 9.07 -0.11 -11.75
C ARG A 31 10.56 -0.04 -12.02
N HIS A 32 10.94 0.29 -13.23
CA HIS A 32 12.34 0.37 -13.65
C HIS A 32 12.55 1.36 -14.78
N ASN A 33 13.76 1.87 -14.88
CA ASN A 33 14.23 2.68 -16.00
C ASN A 33 14.54 1.79 -17.23
N ASN A 34 14.83 2.41 -18.36
CA ASN A 34 15.22 1.69 -19.57
C ASN A 34 16.53 0.92 -19.41
N ASP A 35 17.42 1.34 -18.51
CA ASP A 35 18.65 0.65 -18.14
C ASP A 35 18.46 -0.51 -17.15
N GLY A 36 17.23 -0.78 -16.75
CA GLY A 36 16.88 -1.82 -15.78
C GLY A 36 17.05 -1.42 -14.32
N SER A 37 17.60 -0.25 -14.03
CA SER A 37 17.62 0.28 -12.67
C SER A 37 16.22 0.67 -12.21
N GLY A 38 15.92 0.59 -10.92
CA GLY A 38 14.62 0.98 -10.41
C GLY A 38 14.27 0.32 -9.08
N TYR A 39 12.99 0.08 -8.87
CA TYR A 39 12.50 -0.48 -7.62
C TYR A 39 12.34 -2.00 -7.69
N THR A 40 12.64 -2.64 -6.58
CA THR A 40 12.10 -3.96 -6.27
C THR A 40 10.58 -3.85 -6.01
N ASP A 41 9.87 -4.95 -5.91
CA ASP A 41 8.45 -4.93 -5.56
C ASP A 41 8.21 -4.29 -4.19
N VAL A 42 9.10 -4.51 -3.22
CA VAL A 42 9.07 -3.85 -1.91
C VAL A 42 9.30 -2.34 -2.03
N GLY A 43 10.28 -1.91 -2.82
CA GLY A 43 10.55 -0.49 -3.05
C GLY A 43 9.39 0.22 -3.76
N ARG A 44 8.70 -0.48 -4.67
CA ARG A 44 7.48 0.04 -5.32
C ARG A 44 6.33 0.18 -4.32
N ALA A 45 6.12 -0.82 -3.46
CA ALA A 45 5.10 -0.75 -2.41
C ALA A 45 5.38 0.41 -1.44
N GLU A 46 6.63 0.66 -1.10
CA GLU A 46 7.04 1.81 -0.29
C GLU A 46 6.68 3.14 -0.98
N MET A 47 7.01 3.29 -2.26
CA MET A 47 6.66 4.49 -3.01
C MET A 47 5.15 4.70 -3.08
N GLN A 48 4.37 3.64 -3.28
CA GLN A 48 2.90 3.69 -3.27
C GLN A 48 2.38 4.17 -1.92
N ARG A 49 2.92 3.67 -0.80
CA ARG A 49 2.56 4.14 0.54
C ARG A 49 2.86 5.64 0.72
N GLN A 50 4.03 6.10 0.28
CA GLN A 50 4.39 7.52 0.38
C GLN A 50 3.41 8.41 -0.39
N VAL A 51 2.99 8.01 -1.58
CA VAL A 51 1.98 8.75 -2.35
C VAL A 51 0.62 8.75 -1.64
N LEU A 52 0.19 7.62 -1.07
CA LEU A 52 -1.05 7.54 -0.28
C LEU A 52 -1.02 8.45 0.95
N VAL A 53 0.09 8.46 1.68
CA VAL A 53 0.26 9.38 2.83
C VAL A 53 0.23 10.84 2.39
N ALA A 54 0.90 11.17 1.28
CA ALA A 54 0.88 12.53 0.74
C ALA A 54 -0.54 12.95 0.32
N LEU A 55 -1.31 12.03 -0.27
CA LEU A 55 -2.71 12.25 -0.60
C LEU A 55 -3.56 12.46 0.66
N ALA A 56 -3.41 11.61 1.68
CA ALA A 56 -4.11 11.75 2.95
C ALA A 56 -3.82 13.12 3.60
N LYS A 57 -2.54 13.53 3.67
CA LYS A 57 -2.14 14.86 4.14
C LYS A 57 -2.83 15.98 3.35
N LYS A 58 -2.94 15.82 2.05
CA LYS A 58 -3.63 16.79 1.20
C LYS A 58 -5.12 16.89 1.51
N VAL A 59 -5.80 15.74 1.66
CA VAL A 59 -7.24 15.67 1.98
C VAL A 59 -7.50 16.29 3.36
N VAL A 60 -6.74 15.91 4.38
CA VAL A 60 -6.91 16.46 5.75
C VAL A 60 -6.58 17.95 5.83
N SER A 61 -5.71 18.46 4.95
CA SER A 61 -5.42 19.90 4.88
C SER A 61 -6.62 20.73 4.38
N TRP A 62 -7.67 20.11 3.88
CA TRP A 62 -8.87 20.79 3.43
C TRP A 62 -9.74 21.17 4.65
N ASN A 63 -9.86 22.46 4.91
CA ASN A 63 -10.72 23.00 6.01
C ASN A 63 -12.18 23.17 5.57
N SER A 64 -12.60 22.51 4.48
CA SER A 64 -13.94 22.65 3.93
C SER A 64 -14.65 21.31 3.89
N LEU A 65 -15.78 21.25 4.59
CA LEU A 65 -16.64 20.06 4.58
C LEU A 65 -17.10 19.68 3.16
N THR A 66 -17.30 20.69 2.30
CA THR A 66 -17.69 20.48 0.90
C THR A 66 -16.63 19.72 0.12
N LYS A 67 -15.35 20.04 0.32
CA LYS A 67 -14.26 19.31 -0.35
C LYS A 67 -14.13 17.87 0.13
N VAL A 68 -14.42 17.61 1.41
CA VAL A 68 -14.46 16.25 1.96
C VAL A 68 -15.61 15.46 1.32
N GLN A 69 -16.77 16.07 1.14
CA GLN A 69 -17.90 15.42 0.46
C GLN A 69 -17.58 15.11 -0.99
N GLU A 70 -17.04 16.07 -1.76
CA GLU A 70 -16.59 15.84 -3.13
C GLU A 70 -15.56 14.70 -3.23
N PHE A 71 -14.63 14.63 -2.27
CA PHE A 71 -13.67 13.53 -2.21
C PHE A 71 -14.34 12.17 -1.96
N VAL A 72 -15.29 12.11 -1.04
CA VAL A 72 -16.05 10.88 -0.75
C VAL A 72 -16.85 10.42 -1.97
N GLU A 73 -17.48 11.34 -2.70
CA GLU A 73 -18.20 11.02 -3.94
C GLU A 73 -17.26 10.44 -5.02
N ILE A 74 -16.11 11.07 -5.25
CA ILE A 74 -15.08 10.55 -6.15
C ILE A 74 -14.57 9.18 -5.67
N PHE A 75 -14.29 9.04 -4.38
CA PHE A 75 -13.82 7.78 -3.82
C PHE A 75 -14.83 6.64 -4.06
N GLN A 76 -16.13 6.88 -3.86
CA GLN A 76 -17.18 5.90 -4.11
C GLN A 76 -17.31 5.51 -5.59
N GLU A 77 -17.02 6.42 -6.51
CA GLU A 77 -17.07 6.13 -7.95
C GLU A 77 -15.96 5.15 -8.37
N TYR A 78 -14.75 5.28 -7.78
CA TYR A 78 -13.57 4.55 -8.22
C TYR A 78 -13.12 3.43 -7.28
N VAL A 79 -13.60 3.40 -6.04
CA VAL A 79 -13.22 2.41 -5.03
C VAL A 79 -14.42 1.55 -4.64
N LYS A 80 -14.29 0.24 -4.81
CA LYS A 80 -15.29 -0.71 -4.32
C LYS A 80 -15.07 -0.94 -2.82
N THR A 81 -16.06 -0.61 -2.02
CA THR A 81 -16.05 -0.78 -0.56
C THR A 81 -17.45 -1.10 -0.07
N ASP A 82 -17.57 -1.76 1.06
CA ASP A 82 -18.79 -1.99 1.81
C ASP A 82 -19.12 -0.85 2.79
N LEU A 83 -18.23 0.15 2.91
CA LEU A 83 -18.48 1.34 3.71
C LEU A 83 -19.61 2.18 3.09
N SER A 84 -20.60 2.55 3.90
CA SER A 84 -21.61 3.53 3.50
C SER A 84 -20.99 4.94 3.40
N THR A 85 -21.68 5.85 2.69
CA THR A 85 -21.28 7.29 2.66
C THR A 85 -21.17 7.87 4.06
N THR A 86 -22.08 7.47 4.98
CA THR A 86 -22.07 7.94 6.36
C THR A 86 -20.82 7.46 7.10
N ASP A 87 -20.43 6.19 6.91
CA ASP A 87 -19.22 5.65 7.52
C ASP A 87 -17.96 6.37 7.00
N MET A 88 -17.89 6.61 5.70
CA MET A 88 -16.77 7.35 5.10
C MET A 88 -16.67 8.78 5.64
N LEU A 89 -17.78 9.49 5.76
CA LEU A 89 -17.83 10.83 6.36
C LEU A 89 -17.46 10.79 7.83
N TYR A 90 -17.89 9.77 8.57
CA TYR A 90 -17.48 9.56 9.95
C TYR A 90 -15.97 9.40 10.07
N PHE A 91 -15.36 8.48 9.32
CA PHE A 91 -13.91 8.27 9.33
C PHE A 91 -13.15 9.53 8.88
N ALA A 92 -13.63 10.20 7.84
CA ALA A 92 -13.03 11.44 7.38
C ALA A 92 -13.09 12.53 8.48
N SER A 93 -14.18 12.60 9.25
CA SER A 93 -14.31 13.54 10.37
C SER A 93 -13.35 13.21 11.51
N GLN A 94 -13.10 11.93 11.78
CA GLN A 94 -12.13 11.50 12.80
C GLN A 94 -10.68 11.79 12.37
N ALA A 95 -10.41 11.77 11.07
CA ALA A 95 -9.10 12.11 10.54
C ALA A 95 -8.76 13.61 10.66
N VAL A 96 -9.79 14.46 10.77
CA VAL A 96 -9.58 15.89 11.02
C VAL A 96 -9.00 16.09 12.43
N GLY A 97 -7.80 16.63 12.51
CA GLY A 97 -7.09 16.84 13.77
C GLY A 97 -6.06 15.77 14.12
N VAL A 98 -5.98 14.69 13.33
CA VAL A 98 -4.85 13.77 13.41
C VAL A 98 -3.61 14.48 12.87
N ASP A 99 -2.55 14.50 13.65
CA ASP A 99 -1.24 14.90 13.14
C ASP A 99 -0.71 13.77 12.23
N LEU A 100 -0.77 14.02 10.93
CA LEU A 100 -0.37 13.00 9.94
C LEU A 100 1.15 12.80 9.82
N ASP A 101 1.95 13.60 10.52
CA ASP A 101 3.40 13.38 10.60
C ASP A 101 3.75 12.36 11.70
N THR A 102 2.96 12.33 12.77
CA THR A 102 3.18 11.44 13.93
C THR A 102 2.07 10.42 14.15
N GLY A 103 0.88 10.66 13.61
CA GLY A 103 -0.32 9.85 13.81
C GLY A 103 -0.51 8.73 12.76
N ILE A 104 0.38 8.60 11.77
CA ILE A 104 0.36 7.50 10.81
C ILE A 104 1.55 6.60 11.07
N THR A 105 1.27 5.38 11.51
CA THR A 105 2.28 4.33 11.60
C THR A 105 2.18 3.43 10.37
N GLN A 106 3.31 3.05 9.82
CA GLN A 106 3.41 2.19 8.65
C GLN A 106 4.26 0.98 8.98
N GLY A 107 3.85 -0.18 8.49
CA GLY A 107 4.60 -1.42 8.61
C GLY A 107 4.63 -2.19 7.30
N THR A 108 5.63 -3.03 7.15
CA THR A 108 5.71 -4.01 6.07
C THR A 108 5.74 -5.39 6.71
N LEU A 109 4.90 -6.29 6.22
CA LEU A 109 4.98 -7.69 6.61
C LEU A 109 6.20 -8.30 5.91
N GLU A 110 7.09 -8.88 6.69
CA GLU A 110 8.28 -9.54 6.17
C GLU A 110 7.96 -11.00 5.83
N GLY A 111 8.39 -11.44 4.66
CA GLY A 111 8.24 -12.83 4.21
C GLY A 111 9.61 -13.47 4.01
N ARG A 112 9.64 -14.80 4.01
CA ARG A 112 10.85 -15.63 3.93
C ARG A 112 11.28 -15.95 2.49
N GLY A 113 10.97 -15.09 1.54
CA GLY A 113 11.32 -15.27 0.15
C GLY A 113 10.13 -15.70 -0.73
N GLU A 114 10.45 -16.11 -1.94
CA GLU A 114 9.45 -16.48 -2.94
C GLU A 114 9.27 -17.99 -2.98
N GLY A 115 8.02 -18.42 -2.98
CA GLY A 115 7.65 -19.83 -3.05
C GLY A 115 6.55 -20.12 -4.05
N VAL A 116 6.13 -21.36 -4.07
CA VAL A 116 4.98 -21.83 -4.85
C VAL A 116 3.84 -22.11 -3.90
N VAL A 117 2.71 -21.45 -4.11
CA VAL A 117 1.51 -21.59 -3.30
C VAL A 117 0.33 -21.94 -4.22
N ARG A 118 -0.30 -23.08 -4.00
CA ARG A 118 -1.42 -23.58 -4.83
C ARG A 118 -1.10 -23.59 -6.34
N GLY A 119 0.16 -23.92 -6.69
CA GLY A 119 0.66 -23.92 -8.06
C GLY A 119 1.04 -22.53 -8.63
N TYR A 120 0.81 -21.46 -7.92
CA TYR A 120 1.25 -20.11 -8.30
C TYR A 120 2.69 -19.91 -7.87
N LYS A 121 3.53 -19.47 -8.82
CA LYS A 121 4.96 -19.22 -8.62
C LYS A 121 5.20 -17.78 -8.14
N TYR A 122 6.35 -17.56 -7.51
CA TYR A 122 6.79 -16.25 -7.03
C TYR A 122 5.86 -15.62 -5.98
N CYS A 123 5.15 -16.45 -5.21
CA CYS A 123 4.39 -16.00 -4.08
C CYS A 123 5.33 -15.65 -2.93
N PHE A 124 5.15 -14.47 -2.34
CA PHE A 124 5.86 -14.09 -1.13
C PHE A 124 5.34 -14.93 0.04
N VAL A 125 6.21 -15.70 0.68
CA VAL A 125 5.80 -16.66 1.71
C VAL A 125 5.88 -16.00 3.08
N PHE A 126 4.78 -16.01 3.81
CA PHE A 126 4.71 -15.52 5.17
C PHE A 126 4.64 -16.69 6.16
N GLN A 127 5.29 -16.51 7.31
CA GLN A 127 5.12 -17.37 8.48
C GLN A 127 4.43 -16.56 9.59
N ALA A 128 3.54 -17.23 10.35
CA ALA A 128 2.78 -16.55 11.39
C ALA A 128 3.69 -15.85 12.40
N GLU A 129 4.76 -16.50 12.81
CA GLU A 129 5.74 -15.97 13.77
C GLU A 129 6.44 -14.69 13.31
N ASP A 130 6.60 -14.49 12.00
CA ASP A 130 7.26 -13.31 11.44
C ASP A 130 6.30 -12.11 11.36
N ILE A 131 5.03 -12.36 11.09
CA ILE A 131 4.06 -11.29 10.82
C ILE A 131 3.18 -10.91 12.01
N LEU A 132 2.93 -11.86 12.94
CA LEU A 132 2.09 -11.63 14.11
C LEU A 132 2.54 -10.44 14.99
N PRO A 133 3.83 -10.22 15.25
CA PRO A 133 4.27 -9.06 16.02
C PRO A 133 3.81 -7.75 15.36
N THR A 134 4.04 -7.59 14.05
CA THR A 134 3.64 -6.40 13.31
C THR A 134 2.12 -6.24 13.22
N LEU A 135 1.39 -7.34 13.01
CA LEU A 135 -0.07 -7.31 12.98
C LEU A 135 -0.66 -6.89 14.33
N ASN A 136 -0.15 -7.47 15.43
CA ASN A 136 -0.62 -7.13 16.77
C ASN A 136 -0.29 -5.70 17.17
N GLU A 137 0.87 -5.20 16.76
CA GLU A 137 1.29 -3.84 17.09
C GLU A 137 0.53 -2.77 16.27
N LEU A 138 0.33 -3.00 14.97
CA LEU A 138 -0.08 -1.93 14.08
C LEU A 138 -1.56 -1.98 13.67
N VAL A 139 -2.16 -3.17 13.58
CA VAL A 139 -3.48 -3.31 12.96
C VAL A 139 -4.48 -4.14 13.76
N ASN A 140 -4.07 -4.79 14.83
CA ASN A 140 -4.99 -5.53 15.67
C ASN A 140 -5.96 -4.58 16.39
N PRO A 141 -7.28 -4.64 16.11
CA PRO A 141 -8.28 -3.79 16.76
C PRO A 141 -8.82 -4.40 18.06
N TYR A 142 -8.35 -5.59 18.46
CA TYR A 142 -8.87 -6.34 19.59
C TYR A 142 -7.98 -6.17 20.83
N ASP A 143 -8.58 -6.32 22.02
CA ASP A 143 -7.85 -6.33 23.30
C ASP A 143 -6.97 -7.58 23.48
N GLN A 144 -7.30 -8.65 22.76
CA GLN A 144 -6.53 -9.90 22.77
C GLN A 144 -5.57 -9.92 21.56
N PRO A 145 -4.35 -10.43 21.74
CA PRO A 145 -3.44 -10.59 20.62
C PRO A 145 -3.96 -11.63 19.63
N LEU A 146 -3.77 -11.36 18.35
CA LEU A 146 -3.97 -12.34 17.29
C LEU A 146 -2.94 -13.46 17.44
N THR A 147 -3.38 -14.68 17.13
CA THR A 147 -2.59 -15.91 17.17
C THR A 147 -2.49 -16.51 15.77
N GLU A 148 -1.70 -17.56 15.60
CA GLU A 148 -1.61 -18.29 14.33
C GLU A 148 -2.97 -18.85 13.88
N GLU A 149 -3.83 -19.25 14.83
CA GLU A 149 -5.16 -19.80 14.55
C GLU A 149 -6.12 -18.76 13.94
N ASP A 150 -5.85 -17.47 14.16
CA ASP A 150 -6.61 -16.36 13.58
C ASP A 150 -6.20 -16.02 12.14
N LEU A 151 -5.10 -16.63 11.67
CA LEU A 151 -4.54 -16.36 10.34
C LEU A 151 -4.84 -17.51 9.39
N ASP A 152 -5.50 -17.21 8.26
CA ASP A 152 -5.67 -18.16 7.14
C ASP A 152 -4.49 -18.03 6.15
N LEU A 153 -3.29 -18.41 6.61
CA LEU A 153 -2.10 -18.36 5.78
C LEU A 153 -2.03 -19.59 4.87
N PRO A 154 -2.01 -19.40 3.55
CA PRO A 154 -1.81 -20.50 2.64
C PRO A 154 -0.38 -21.04 2.78
N GLN A 155 -0.27 -22.34 2.98
CA GLN A 155 1.03 -23.00 3.07
C GLN A 155 1.72 -23.01 1.71
N ALA A 156 2.99 -22.68 1.68
CA ALA A 156 3.81 -22.84 0.49
C ALA A 156 4.25 -24.28 0.32
N GLU A 157 4.22 -24.78 -0.91
CA GLU A 157 4.62 -26.15 -1.23
C GLU A 157 6.14 -26.29 -1.18
N TYR A 158 6.84 -25.32 -1.69
CA TYR A 158 8.31 -25.19 -1.65
C TYR A 158 8.74 -23.79 -2.00
N TYR A 159 9.95 -23.39 -1.59
CA TYR A 159 10.57 -22.15 -2.06
C TYR A 159 11.03 -22.30 -3.52
N TRP A 160 11.06 -21.18 -4.24
CA TRP A 160 11.46 -21.17 -5.66
C TRP A 160 12.86 -21.74 -5.92
N ASN A 161 13.77 -21.65 -4.97
CA ASN A 161 15.09 -22.25 -5.03
C ASN A 161 15.11 -23.79 -4.86
N GLY A 162 13.95 -24.41 -4.72
CA GLY A 162 13.79 -25.86 -4.53
C GLY A 162 13.95 -26.34 -3.08
N THR A 163 14.14 -25.43 -2.12
CA THR A 163 14.15 -25.78 -0.69
C THR A 163 12.73 -26.11 -0.24
N VAL A 164 12.53 -27.27 0.35
CA VAL A 164 11.25 -27.66 0.98
C VAL A 164 11.05 -26.80 2.23
N ILE A 165 9.82 -26.35 2.43
CA ILE A 165 9.44 -25.58 3.62
C ILE A 165 9.08 -26.60 4.70
N ASP A 166 9.86 -26.61 5.78
CA ASP A 166 9.60 -27.44 6.97
C ASP A 166 8.52 -26.76 7.85
#